data_4c19bdc5d14c2cf7f9293ce62157123b
#
_entry.id   4c19bdc5d14c2cf7f9293ce62157123b
#
_cell.length_a   1.000
_cell.length_b   1.000
_cell.length_c   1.000
_cell.angle_alpha   90.00
_cell.angle_beta   90.00
_cell.angle_gamma   90.00
#
_symmetry.space_group_name_H-M   'P 1'
#
loop_
_entity.id
_entity.type
_entity.pdbx_description
1 polymer ?
#
loop_
_entity_poly.entity_id
_entity_poly.type
_entity_poly.pdbx_seq_one_letter_code
_entity_poly.pdbx_strand_id
1 'polypeptide(L)'
;MVRLVKGAKWTYGWVVVGPNREIAMPPPAWCEFRLRAGETAIFTPGSRTSAGFGVSTPALLADAGRRTDPVRLRELGRCPFGIGRVSVPPQIPLEQGALLLAVRGSVRALAFVAQGPIYDEALRHPELAVFYPRSGAAEPDEKPGAT
;
A
#
# COMPACT_ATOMS: atom_id res chain seq x y z
N MET A 1 -7.13 12.38 -1.58
CA MET A 1 -6.92 11.58 -0.37
C MET A 1 -8.00 11.94 0.65
N VAL A 2 -8.54 10.96 1.34
CA VAL A 2 -9.69 11.15 2.21
C VAL A 2 -9.37 10.78 3.65
N ARG A 3 -9.84 11.61 4.59
CA ARG A 3 -9.77 11.28 6.01
C ARG A 3 -11.12 10.71 6.42
N LEU A 4 -11.15 9.43 6.75
CA LEU A 4 -12.42 8.73 6.96
C LEU A 4 -13.11 9.06 8.26
N VAL A 5 -12.34 9.22 9.34
CA VAL A 5 -12.92 9.53 10.63
C VAL A 5 -12.04 10.55 11.33
N LYS A 6 -12.61 11.22 12.29
CA LYS A 6 -11.89 12.20 13.10
C LYS A 6 -10.67 11.54 13.73
N GLY A 7 -9.51 12.10 13.49
CA GLY A 7 -8.26 11.55 14.02
C GLY A 7 -7.72 10.34 13.29
N ALA A 8 -8.42 9.87 12.28
CA ALA A 8 -7.98 8.71 11.52
C ALA A 8 -6.89 9.07 10.52
N LYS A 9 -6.25 8.04 9.99
CA LYS A 9 -5.23 8.20 8.99
C LYS A 9 -5.80 8.66 7.67
N TRP A 10 -4.99 9.35 6.90
CA TRP A 10 -5.35 9.70 5.54
C TRP A 10 -5.41 8.43 4.69
N THR A 11 -6.44 8.34 3.90
CA THR A 11 -6.73 7.16 3.09
C THR A 11 -6.59 7.48 1.62
N TYR A 12 -5.79 6.69 0.91
CA TYR A 12 -5.62 6.84 -0.54
C TYR A 12 -6.76 6.17 -1.30
N GLY A 13 -7.20 5.02 -0.84
CA GLY A 13 -8.25 4.26 -1.49
C GLY A 13 -8.00 2.76 -1.37
N TRP A 14 -8.75 2.01 -2.16
CA TRP A 14 -8.65 0.55 -2.14
C TRP A 14 -7.67 0.07 -3.19
N VAL A 15 -6.95 -1.02 -2.89
CA VAL A 15 -6.18 -1.72 -3.90
C VAL A 15 -6.64 -3.16 -3.96
N VAL A 16 -6.69 -3.73 -5.17
CA VAL A 16 -7.08 -5.12 -5.38
C VAL A 16 -5.82 -5.90 -5.76
N VAL A 17 -5.60 -7.01 -5.06
CA VAL A 17 -4.42 -7.84 -5.31
C VAL A 17 -4.58 -8.54 -6.65
N GLY A 18 -3.62 -8.35 -7.55
CA GLY A 18 -3.63 -8.94 -8.86
C GLY A 18 -2.85 -10.25 -8.93
N PRO A 19 -2.60 -10.75 -10.15
CA PRO A 19 -1.79 -11.94 -10.35
C PRO A 19 -0.39 -11.73 -9.81
N ASN A 20 0.26 -12.81 -9.41
CA ASN A 20 1.63 -12.78 -8.91
C ASN A 20 1.80 -11.88 -7.69
N ARG A 21 0.73 -11.75 -6.89
CA ARG A 21 0.73 -10.99 -5.65
C ARG A 21 1.07 -9.51 -5.90
N GLU A 22 0.71 -9.00 -7.06
CA GLU A 22 1.01 -7.64 -7.44
C GLU A 22 -0.07 -6.69 -6.96
N ILE A 23 0.34 -5.54 -6.43
CA ILE A 23 -0.59 -4.48 -6.02
C ILE A 23 -0.16 -3.16 -6.66
N ALA A 24 -1.16 -2.32 -6.94
CA ALA A 24 -0.89 -0.98 -7.42
C ALA A 24 -0.45 -0.10 -6.25
N MET A 25 0.49 0.79 -6.52
CA MET A 25 0.80 1.87 -5.59
C MET A 25 -0.10 3.02 -5.99
N PRO A 26 -0.99 3.49 -5.09
CA PRO A 26 -1.88 4.59 -5.45
C PRO A 26 -1.08 5.77 -5.97
N PRO A 27 -1.47 6.37 -7.09
CA PRO A 27 -0.71 7.48 -7.67
C PRO A 27 -0.41 8.63 -6.71
N PRO A 28 -1.34 9.05 -5.82
CA PRO A 28 -1.00 10.10 -4.86
C PRO A 28 0.12 9.68 -3.91
N ALA A 29 0.15 8.39 -3.51
CA ALA A 29 1.22 7.91 -2.64
C ALA A 29 2.53 7.81 -3.39
N TRP A 30 2.49 7.35 -4.64
CA TRP A 30 3.67 7.26 -5.49
C TRP A 30 4.37 8.62 -5.57
N CYS A 31 3.60 9.67 -5.77
CA CYS A 31 4.12 11.03 -5.84
C CYS A 31 4.55 11.55 -4.47
N GLU A 32 3.74 11.34 -3.47
CA GLU A 32 4.01 11.88 -2.13
C GLU A 32 5.32 11.35 -1.57
N PHE A 33 5.56 10.04 -1.71
CA PHE A 33 6.75 9.40 -1.19
C PHE A 33 7.89 9.35 -2.19
N ARG A 34 7.70 9.96 -3.37
CA ARG A 34 8.72 10.05 -4.43
C ARG A 34 9.26 8.68 -4.81
N LEU A 35 8.35 7.72 -4.96
CA LEU A 35 8.74 6.37 -5.31
C LEU A 35 9.13 6.28 -6.77
N ARG A 36 10.03 5.35 -7.09
CA ARG A 36 10.50 5.17 -8.47
C ARG A 36 10.66 3.69 -8.78
N ALA A 37 10.42 3.35 -10.04
CA ALA A 37 10.65 1.99 -10.52
C ALA A 37 12.13 1.65 -10.31
N GLY A 38 12.39 0.43 -9.85
CA GLY A 38 13.74 -0.03 -9.56
C GLY A 38 14.22 0.28 -8.16
N GLU A 39 13.58 1.20 -7.46
CA GLU A 39 13.90 1.49 -6.07
C GLU A 39 13.45 0.31 -5.19
N THR A 40 14.16 0.07 -4.11
CA THR A 40 13.83 -1.04 -3.22
C THR A 40 12.60 -0.73 -2.39
N ALA A 41 11.62 -1.63 -2.46
CA ALA A 41 10.46 -1.61 -1.57
C ALA A 41 10.78 -2.54 -0.40
N ILE A 42 10.57 -2.04 0.82
CA ILE A 42 10.77 -2.81 2.03
C ILE A 42 9.42 -3.00 2.70
N PHE A 43 9.10 -4.25 3.02
CA PHE A 43 7.81 -4.59 3.62
C PHE A 43 7.98 -4.76 5.13
N THR A 44 7.08 -4.16 5.89
CA THR A 44 7.11 -4.19 7.35
C THR A 44 5.79 -4.70 7.90
N PRO A 45 5.73 -5.14 9.16
CA PRO A 45 4.48 -5.63 9.74
C PRO A 45 3.43 -4.54 9.84
N GLY A 46 2.17 -4.92 9.66
CA GLY A 46 1.05 -4.07 9.99
C GLY A 46 0.76 -4.16 11.48
N SER A 47 -0.23 -3.39 11.93
CA SER A 47 -0.68 -3.49 13.31
C SER A 47 -1.48 -4.78 13.50
N ARG A 48 -1.62 -5.22 14.74
CA ARG A 48 -2.44 -6.39 15.03
C ARG A 48 -3.88 -6.18 14.59
N THR A 49 -4.37 -4.97 14.79
CA THR A 49 -5.76 -4.65 14.46
C THR A 49 -6.00 -4.68 12.96
N SER A 50 -5.05 -4.18 12.18
CA SER A 50 -5.26 -4.04 10.73
C SER A 50 -4.82 -5.26 9.92
N ALA A 51 -3.99 -6.13 10.48
CA ALA A 51 -3.56 -7.38 9.87
C ALA A 51 -2.96 -7.23 8.47
N GLY A 52 -2.46 -6.09 8.12
CA GLY A 52 -1.88 -5.86 6.81
C GLY A 52 -0.38 -5.79 6.87
N PHE A 53 0.16 -4.88 6.08
CA PHE A 53 1.62 -4.69 6.01
C PHE A 53 1.91 -3.25 5.62
N GLY A 54 3.14 -2.84 5.89
CA GLY A 54 3.61 -1.54 5.43
C GLY A 54 4.57 -1.69 4.27
N VAL A 55 4.68 -0.64 3.47
CA VAL A 55 5.65 -0.56 2.37
C VAL A 55 6.43 0.73 2.55
N SER A 56 7.75 0.62 2.52
CA SER A 56 8.62 1.78 2.69
C SER A 56 9.84 1.65 1.79
N THR A 57 10.81 2.51 1.98
CA THR A 57 12.09 2.45 1.27
C THR A 57 13.21 2.55 2.29
N PRO A 58 14.45 2.19 1.91
CA PRO A 58 15.56 2.33 2.85
C PRO A 58 15.70 3.75 3.42
N ALA A 59 15.52 4.77 2.58
CA ALA A 59 15.63 6.15 3.05
C ALA A 59 14.53 6.51 4.04
N LEU A 60 13.30 6.11 3.76
CA LEU A 60 12.17 6.41 4.64
C LEU A 60 12.30 5.66 5.97
N LEU A 61 12.77 4.41 5.93
CA LEU A 61 12.97 3.64 7.16
C LEU A 61 14.10 4.20 8.00
N ALA A 62 15.16 4.67 7.38
CA ALA A 62 16.26 5.28 8.13
C ALA A 62 15.78 6.52 8.88
N ASP A 63 14.94 7.32 8.25
CA ASP A 63 14.37 8.50 8.90
C ASP A 63 13.40 8.09 10.01
N ALA A 64 12.58 7.08 9.76
CA ALA A 64 11.60 6.60 10.74
C ALA A 64 12.26 5.95 11.94
N GLY A 65 13.39 5.27 11.73
CA GLY A 65 14.10 4.57 12.79
C GLY A 65 14.55 5.46 13.95
N ARG A 66 14.58 6.75 13.72
CA ARG A 66 14.95 7.70 14.77
C ARG A 66 13.80 8.02 15.71
N ARG A 67 12.58 7.62 15.38
CA ARG A 67 11.38 8.06 16.05
C ARG A 67 10.38 6.96 16.38
N THR A 68 10.71 5.73 16.10
CA THR A 68 9.76 4.64 16.33
C THR A 68 10.47 3.39 16.82
N ASP A 69 9.68 2.48 17.37
CA ASP A 69 10.14 1.20 17.89
C ASP A 69 10.71 0.34 16.75
N PRO A 70 11.94 -0.18 16.89
CA PRO A 70 12.53 -1.06 15.88
C PRO A 70 11.66 -2.26 15.51
N VAL A 71 10.88 -2.78 16.44
CA VAL A 71 9.99 -3.92 16.15
C VAL A 71 9.00 -3.58 15.05
N ARG A 72 8.51 -2.35 15.02
CA ARG A 72 7.55 -1.91 14.01
C ARG A 72 8.20 -1.71 12.65
N LEU A 73 9.51 -1.64 12.61
CA LEU A 73 10.25 -1.45 11.38
C LEU A 73 10.93 -2.75 10.92
N ARG A 74 10.59 -3.86 11.55
CA ARG A 74 11.17 -5.15 11.16
C ARG A 74 10.86 -5.44 9.70
N GLU A 75 11.88 -5.84 8.97
CA GLU A 75 11.70 -6.15 7.57
C GLU A 75 11.11 -7.54 7.39
N LEU A 76 10.01 -7.64 6.65
CA LEU A 76 9.38 -8.90 6.28
C LEU A 76 9.88 -9.40 4.93
N GLY A 77 10.39 -8.52 4.09
CA GLY A 77 10.90 -8.86 2.78
C GLY A 77 11.15 -7.60 2.00
N ARG A 78 11.78 -7.75 0.84
CA ARG A 78 12.03 -6.63 -0.06
C ARG A 78 12.02 -7.07 -1.50
N CYS A 79 11.73 -6.13 -2.38
CA CYS A 79 11.81 -6.32 -3.82
C CYS A 79 11.81 -4.95 -4.49
N PRO A 80 12.22 -4.86 -5.76
CA PRO A 80 12.17 -3.57 -6.44
C PRO A 80 10.74 -3.20 -6.82
N PHE A 81 10.45 -1.90 -6.79
CA PHE A 81 9.20 -1.40 -7.34
C PHE A 81 9.18 -1.57 -8.86
N GLY A 82 8.03 -1.93 -9.41
CA GLY A 82 7.76 -1.71 -10.82
C GLY A 82 7.21 -0.29 -10.99
N ILE A 83 6.78 0.04 -12.19
CA ILE A 83 6.20 1.36 -12.46
C ILE A 83 4.82 1.42 -11.82
N GLY A 84 4.70 2.13 -10.71
CA GLY A 84 3.43 2.30 -10.01
C GLY A 84 2.89 1.04 -9.36
N ARG A 85 3.73 0.03 -9.14
CA ARG A 85 3.28 -1.24 -8.57
C ARG A 85 4.41 -1.96 -7.85
N VAL A 86 4.04 -3.00 -7.11
CA VAL A 86 5.04 -3.82 -6.41
C VAL A 86 4.44 -5.21 -6.19
N SER A 87 5.30 -6.22 -6.19
CA SER A 87 4.90 -7.59 -5.89
C SER A 87 5.17 -7.90 -4.43
N VAL A 88 4.14 -8.32 -3.71
CA VAL A 88 4.26 -8.57 -2.28
C VAL A 88 5.03 -9.89 -2.05
N PRO A 89 6.01 -9.91 -1.14
CA PRO A 89 6.78 -11.13 -0.88
C PRO A 89 5.90 -12.28 -0.42
N PRO A 90 6.28 -13.53 -0.76
CA PRO A 90 5.45 -14.69 -0.45
C PRO A 90 5.27 -14.98 1.03
N GLN A 91 6.14 -14.47 1.89
CA GLN A 91 5.99 -14.67 3.32
C GLN A 91 4.86 -13.85 3.94
N ILE A 92 4.30 -12.90 3.20
CA ILE A 92 3.13 -12.14 3.64
C ILE A 92 1.88 -12.83 3.09
N PRO A 93 0.95 -13.30 3.94
CA PRO A 93 -0.25 -13.98 3.44
C PRO A 93 -1.11 -13.01 2.62
N LEU A 94 -1.45 -13.42 1.41
CA LEU A 94 -2.20 -12.55 0.51
C LEU A 94 -2.79 -13.40 -0.62
N GLU A 95 -4.04 -13.12 -0.97
CA GLU A 95 -4.72 -13.84 -2.05
C GLU A 95 -5.07 -12.91 -3.20
N GLN A 96 -4.99 -13.44 -4.41
CA GLN A 96 -5.43 -12.70 -5.58
C GLN A 96 -6.90 -12.32 -5.42
N GLY A 97 -7.22 -11.08 -5.74
CA GLY A 97 -8.57 -10.57 -5.59
C GLY A 97 -8.86 -9.97 -4.23
N ALA A 98 -7.97 -10.14 -3.26
CA ALA A 98 -8.16 -9.55 -1.95
C ALA A 98 -8.20 -8.02 -2.03
N LEU A 99 -8.99 -7.41 -1.17
CA LEU A 99 -9.17 -5.97 -1.15
C LEU A 99 -8.45 -5.40 0.06
N LEU A 100 -7.54 -4.49 -0.18
CA LEU A 100 -6.75 -3.84 0.87
C LEU A 100 -7.01 -2.34 0.85
N LEU A 101 -7.02 -1.73 2.03
CA LEU A 101 -7.15 -0.28 2.12
C LEU A 101 -5.77 0.34 2.23
N ALA A 102 -5.43 1.21 1.29
CA ALA A 102 -4.15 1.91 1.30
C ALA A 102 -4.26 3.20 2.07
N VAL A 103 -3.48 3.34 3.13
CA VAL A 103 -3.49 4.53 3.99
C VAL A 103 -2.08 5.03 4.20
N ARG A 104 -1.96 6.31 4.55
CA ARG A 104 -0.67 6.85 4.95
C ARG A 104 -0.32 6.25 6.30
N GLY A 105 0.86 5.63 6.39
CA GLY A 105 1.32 5.05 7.63
C GLY A 105 1.68 6.12 8.66
N SER A 106 1.83 5.69 9.91
CA SER A 106 2.09 6.62 11.00
C SER A 106 3.51 7.20 10.96
N VAL A 107 4.44 6.54 10.27
CA VAL A 107 5.83 6.98 10.24
C VAL A 107 6.35 6.86 8.82
N ARG A 108 5.98 7.81 7.98
CA ARG A 108 6.48 7.91 6.60
C ARG A 108 6.45 6.62 5.81
N ALA A 109 5.47 5.80 6.07
CA ALA A 109 5.30 4.56 5.34
C ALA A 109 3.88 4.52 4.80
N LEU A 110 3.72 3.78 3.73
CA LEU A 110 2.42 3.47 3.19
C LEU A 110 1.96 2.17 3.85
N ALA A 111 0.74 2.12 4.33
CA ALA A 111 0.21 0.92 4.96
C ALA A 111 -0.95 0.37 4.17
N PHE A 112 -1.03 -0.96 4.10
CA PHE A 112 -2.14 -1.66 3.47
C PHE A 112 -2.87 -2.42 4.57
N VAL A 113 -4.12 -2.05 4.78
CA VAL A 113 -4.93 -2.54 5.89
C VAL A 113 -5.89 -3.60 5.39
N ALA A 114 -5.94 -4.75 6.06
CA ALA A 114 -6.76 -5.88 5.63
C ALA A 114 -8.02 -6.05 6.44
N GLN A 115 -8.13 -5.41 7.60
CA GLN A 115 -9.28 -5.52 8.48
C GLN A 115 -9.23 -4.41 9.52
N GLY A 116 -10.25 -4.35 10.36
CA GLY A 116 -10.26 -3.46 11.52
C GLY A 116 -11.15 -2.24 11.36
N PRO A 117 -11.15 -1.34 12.35
CA PRO A 117 -12.09 -0.21 12.36
C PRO A 117 -11.95 0.74 11.18
N ILE A 118 -10.72 1.04 10.75
CA ILE A 118 -10.52 1.93 9.60
C ILE A 118 -11.02 1.26 8.33
N TYR A 119 -10.75 -0.04 8.19
CA TYR A 119 -11.22 -0.82 7.06
C TYR A 119 -12.76 -0.81 7.02
N ASP A 120 -13.38 -1.06 8.15
CA ASP A 120 -14.84 -1.09 8.24
C ASP A 120 -15.45 0.26 7.92
N GLU A 121 -14.83 1.33 8.40
CA GLU A 121 -15.30 2.66 8.10
C GLU A 121 -15.19 2.95 6.61
N ALA A 122 -14.10 2.54 5.99
CA ALA A 122 -13.90 2.74 4.55
C ALA A 122 -14.98 2.06 3.71
N LEU A 123 -15.49 0.95 4.17
CA LEU A 123 -16.56 0.25 3.45
C LEU A 123 -17.85 1.08 3.35
N ARG A 124 -17.98 2.11 4.19
CA ARG A 124 -19.12 3.01 4.15
C ARG A 124 -18.91 4.21 3.24
N HIS A 125 -17.75 4.26 2.57
CA HIS A 125 -17.37 5.40 1.73
C HIS A 125 -17.25 4.98 0.27
N PRO A 126 -18.35 4.95 -0.47
CA PRO A 126 -18.32 4.52 -1.88
C PRO A 126 -17.53 5.46 -2.78
N GLU A 127 -17.22 6.65 -2.30
CA GLU A 127 -16.44 7.62 -3.08
C GLU A 127 -14.96 7.28 -3.17
N LEU A 128 -14.46 6.34 -2.35
CA LEU A 128 -13.04 5.98 -2.38
C LEU A 128 -12.66 5.32 -3.69
N ALA A 129 -11.54 5.74 -4.24
CA ALA A 129 -11.02 5.16 -5.48
C ALA A 129 -10.58 3.72 -5.25
N VAL A 130 -10.60 2.94 -6.34
CA VAL A 130 -10.12 1.56 -6.34
C VAL A 130 -9.01 1.47 -7.38
N PHE A 131 -7.87 0.95 -6.97
CA PHE A 131 -6.70 0.83 -7.84
C PHE A 131 -6.40 -0.63 -8.12
N TYR A 132 -6.20 -0.94 -9.40
CA TYR A 132 -5.84 -2.28 -9.85
C TYR A 132 -4.42 -2.26 -10.39
N PRO A 133 -3.64 -3.32 -10.16
CA PRO A 133 -2.31 -3.39 -10.75
C PRO A 133 -2.46 -3.54 -12.27
N ARG A 134 -1.57 -2.87 -13.01
CA ARG A 134 -1.56 -2.97 -14.46
C ARG A 134 -0.35 -3.79 -14.89
N SER A 135 -0.61 -4.82 -15.65
CA SER A 135 0.46 -5.64 -16.13
C SER A 135 1.10 -4.98 -17.33
N GLY A 136 2.32 -4.58 -17.19
CA GLY A 136 3.12 -4.19 -18.32
C GLY A 136 2.37 -3.36 -19.36
N ALA A 137 2.62 -3.67 -20.59
CA ALA A 137 2.07 -2.94 -21.72
C ALA A 137 0.60 -3.17 -21.93
N ALA A 138 0.06 -4.07 -21.23
CA ALA A 138 -1.29 -4.38 -21.45
C ALA A 138 -2.15 -3.24 -21.13
N GLU A 139 -2.16 -2.60 -21.14
CA GLU A 139 -3.07 -1.81 -20.88
C GLU A 139 -3.43 -0.75 -21.34
N PRO A 140 -3.38 -0.57 -21.87
CA PRO A 140 -3.70 0.59 -22.13
C PRO A 140 -5.06 0.97 -22.34
N ASP A 141 -5.01 0.60 -22.36
CA ASP A 141 -5.92 1.11 -22.55
C ASP A 141 -6.95 1.12 -22.21
N GLU A 142 -6.89 0.56 -21.78
CA GLU A 142 -7.64 0.62 -21.43
C GLU A 142 -8.29 1.29 -21.22
N LYS A 143 -8.36 1.43 -21.43
CA LYS A 143 -8.80 2.15 -21.31
C LYS A 143 -9.37 2.60 -20.92
N PRO A 144 -9.47 2.86 -20.95
CA PRO A 144 -9.89 3.36 -20.41
C PRO A 144 -10.54 3.59 -19.93
N GLY A 145 -10.64 3.64 -19.90
CA GLY A 145 -11.18 3.75 -19.37
C GLY A 145 -11.22 3.30 -18.83
N ALA A 146 -10.85 2.71 -18.69
CA ALA A 146 -10.81 2.36 -18.26
C ALA A 146 -10.52 2.35 -17.72
N THR A 147 -10.48 2.37 -17.56
CA THR A 147 -10.27 2.52 -17.10
C THR A 147 -10.31 2.82 -16.82
#